data_3cd439e079eee662747d2858ec2b1c53
#
_entry.id   3cd439e079eee662747d2858ec2b1c53
#
_cell.length_a   1.000
_cell.length_b   1.000
_cell.length_c   1.000
_cell.angle_alpha   90.00
_cell.angle_beta   90.00
_cell.angle_gamma   90.00
#
_symmetry.space_group_name_H-M   'P 1'
#
loop_
_entity.id
_entity.type
_entity.pdbx_description
1 polymer ?
#
loop_
_entity_poly.entity_id
_entity_poly.type
_entity_poly.pdbx_seq_one_letter_code
_entity_poly.pdbx_strand_id
1 'polypeptide(L)'
;IAFQIAFNRMPHDRPPSLDPVAARRWATLALGSKPFKPSSVTSPWLHEEVARRMEQRLAFIRLQPKSWVCWNPLRAGLNILALLGKRYPQAMGHLFADRVGEVEWVQASRRASWWKPARWFQPQLKAEPLKSHSTDMVWANMLLHQAADPEALLAEWHRVLAIDGFLMFSCLGPDTLKELRAVYEQQAWPMPAHEFTDMHDWGDMLVHAGFAEPVMDMEKITLTYASPEKLLEDLRSMGRNFHVDRFGGLRGKAWLNQLHAVLLTMAKPDHEGRLALTFEVVYGHALKPQPRLKVASESQIGLDDMRQMLKQARSAP
;
A
#
# COMPACT_ATOMS: atom_id res chain seq x y z
N ILE A 1 26.63 6.88 -35.98
CA ILE A 1 25.73 5.74 -35.78
C ILE A 1 25.06 5.98 -34.44
N ALA A 2 23.91 6.64 -34.49
CA ALA A 2 23.07 6.90 -33.33
C ALA A 2 22.28 5.64 -32.99
N PHE A 3 22.55 5.02 -31.85
CA PHE A 3 21.67 4.00 -31.26
C PHE A 3 20.46 4.71 -30.67
N GLN A 4 19.40 4.73 -31.43
CA GLN A 4 18.07 5.11 -30.96
C GLN A 4 17.52 3.91 -30.19
N ILE A 5 17.69 3.90 -28.86
CA ILE A 5 17.00 2.96 -27.98
C ILE A 5 15.52 3.40 -28.00
N ALA A 6 14.76 2.76 -28.85
CA ALA A 6 13.31 2.81 -28.76
C ALA A 6 12.93 2.16 -27.41
N PHE A 7 12.64 2.99 -26.40
CA PHE A 7 11.90 2.54 -25.23
C PHE A 7 10.52 2.08 -25.72
N ASN A 8 10.44 0.79 -26.02
CA ASN A 8 9.18 0.13 -26.23
C ASN A 8 8.39 0.29 -24.94
N ARG A 9 7.32 1.09 -24.94
CA ARG A 9 6.35 1.16 -23.86
C ARG A 9 5.82 -0.26 -23.67
N MET A 10 6.36 -0.98 -22.70
CA MET A 10 5.63 -2.10 -22.11
C MET A 10 4.42 -1.46 -21.45
N PRO A 11 3.19 -1.91 -21.76
CA PRO A 11 2.06 -1.52 -20.93
C PRO A 11 2.40 -1.98 -19.51
N HIS A 12 2.44 -1.05 -18.55
CA HIS A 12 2.55 -1.38 -17.14
C HIS A 12 1.22 -2.00 -16.75
N ASP A 13 1.07 -3.26 -17.13
CA ASP A 13 -0.13 -4.01 -16.83
C ASP A 13 -0.18 -4.26 -15.33
N ARG A 14 -1.35 -3.99 -14.77
CA ARG A 14 -1.82 -4.56 -13.50
C ARG A 14 -1.35 -6.01 -13.42
N PRO A 15 -1.08 -6.54 -12.22
CA PRO A 15 -0.86 -7.98 -12.12
C PRO A 15 -1.92 -8.68 -12.98
N PRO A 16 -1.57 -9.37 -14.05
CA PRO A 16 -2.54 -9.83 -15.06
C PRO A 16 -3.60 -10.77 -14.49
N SER A 17 -3.34 -11.28 -13.29
CA SER A 17 -4.20 -12.19 -12.57
C SER A 17 -5.21 -11.50 -11.63
N LEU A 18 -5.17 -10.17 -11.42
CA LEU A 18 -6.09 -9.47 -10.50
C LEU A 18 -7.39 -9.07 -11.20
N ASP A 19 -8.55 -9.52 -10.67
CA ASP A 19 -9.89 -9.08 -11.07
C ASP A 19 -10.18 -7.69 -10.48
N PRO A 20 -10.16 -6.61 -11.31
CA PRO A 20 -10.33 -5.24 -10.81
C PRO A 20 -11.75 -4.96 -10.29
N VAL A 21 -12.75 -5.68 -10.79
CA VAL A 21 -14.14 -5.52 -10.34
C VAL A 21 -14.31 -6.07 -8.93
N ALA A 22 -13.76 -7.27 -8.67
CA ALA A 22 -13.78 -7.86 -7.34
C ALA A 22 -12.97 -7.05 -6.33
N ALA A 23 -11.79 -6.57 -6.71
CA ALA A 23 -10.93 -5.74 -5.87
C ALA A 23 -11.63 -4.41 -5.51
N ARG A 24 -12.21 -3.71 -6.48
CA ARG A 24 -12.98 -2.47 -6.25
C ARG A 24 -14.17 -2.71 -5.33
N ARG A 25 -14.95 -3.76 -5.58
CA ARG A 25 -16.09 -4.13 -4.74
C ARG A 25 -15.66 -4.39 -3.30
N TRP A 26 -14.54 -5.07 -3.11
CA TRP A 26 -13.98 -5.32 -1.76
C TRP A 26 -13.50 -4.03 -1.10
N ALA A 27 -12.84 -3.14 -1.85
CA ALA A 27 -12.35 -1.87 -1.34
C ALA A 27 -13.47 -1.00 -0.79
N THR A 28 -14.62 -0.94 -1.46
CA THR A 28 -15.75 -0.06 -1.12
C THR A 28 -16.85 -0.75 -0.32
N LEU A 29 -16.72 -2.04 0.02
CA LEU A 29 -17.73 -2.78 0.76
C LEU A 29 -18.01 -2.11 2.12
N ALA A 30 -19.22 -1.59 2.31
CA ALA A 30 -19.61 -0.93 3.54
C ALA A 30 -19.39 -1.80 4.77
N LEU A 31 -18.95 -1.20 5.86
CA LEU A 31 -18.99 -1.83 7.18
C LEU A 31 -20.45 -2.08 7.48
N GLY A 32 -20.84 -3.37 7.63
CA GLY A 32 -22.25 -3.78 7.72
C GLY A 32 -23.06 -2.95 8.71
N SER A 33 -24.35 -2.77 8.41
CA SER A 33 -25.31 -1.93 9.14
C SER A 33 -25.66 -2.38 10.57
N LYS A 34 -25.08 -3.47 11.06
CA LYS A 34 -25.20 -3.83 12.48
C LYS A 34 -24.37 -2.86 13.29
N PRO A 35 -24.89 -2.33 14.44
CA PRO A 35 -24.10 -1.49 15.31
C PRO A 35 -22.84 -2.28 15.71
N PHE A 36 -21.74 -1.94 15.08
CA PHE A 36 -20.45 -2.56 15.29
C PHE A 36 -20.06 -2.25 16.75
N LYS A 37 -19.95 -3.27 17.59
CA LYS A 37 -19.37 -3.07 18.92
C LYS A 37 -17.93 -2.60 18.69
N PRO A 38 -17.52 -1.42 19.19
CA PRO A 38 -16.16 -0.90 18.99
C PRO A 38 -15.06 -1.87 19.41
N SER A 39 -15.38 -2.80 20.32
CA SER A 39 -14.46 -3.83 20.83
C SER A 39 -14.24 -5.04 19.89
N SER A 40 -14.97 -5.14 18.79
CA SER A 40 -14.94 -6.34 17.92
C SER A 40 -14.17 -6.16 16.61
N VAL A 41 -13.70 -4.95 16.27
CA VAL A 41 -12.90 -4.71 15.08
C VAL A 41 -11.44 -4.56 15.47
N THR A 42 -10.65 -5.49 15.01
CA THR A 42 -9.21 -5.48 15.13
C THR A 42 -8.61 -5.49 13.74
N SER A 43 -7.53 -4.76 13.56
CA SER A 43 -6.71 -4.92 12.37
C SER A 43 -6.05 -6.30 12.36
N PRO A 44 -5.77 -6.91 11.20
CA PRO A 44 -5.00 -8.13 11.12
C PRO A 44 -3.64 -7.97 11.81
N TRP A 45 -3.20 -8.99 12.52
CA TRP A 45 -1.92 -8.92 13.25
C TRP A 45 -0.74 -8.59 12.33
N LEU A 46 -0.68 -9.21 11.15
CA LEU A 46 0.38 -8.94 10.17
C LEU A 46 0.38 -7.46 9.75
N HIS A 47 -0.78 -6.87 9.54
CA HIS A 47 -0.88 -5.46 9.16
C HIS A 47 -0.38 -4.53 10.26
N GLU A 48 -0.66 -4.84 11.53
CA GLU A 48 -0.15 -4.09 12.69
C GLU A 48 1.37 -4.22 12.81
N GLU A 49 1.90 -5.43 12.62
CA GLU A 49 3.34 -5.68 12.68
C GLU A 49 4.09 -4.99 11.53
N VAL A 50 3.56 -5.07 10.32
CA VAL A 50 4.12 -4.36 9.15
C VAL A 50 4.07 -2.85 9.36
N ALA A 51 2.97 -2.31 9.87
CA ALA A 51 2.86 -0.88 10.19
C ALA A 51 3.91 -0.45 11.22
N ARG A 52 4.15 -1.26 12.26
CA ARG A 52 5.17 -1.00 13.27
C ARG A 52 6.59 -0.99 12.67
N ARG A 53 6.91 -1.97 11.81
CA ARG A 53 8.20 -2.04 11.12
C ARG A 53 8.38 -0.89 10.12
N MET A 54 7.32 -0.51 9.43
CA MET A 54 7.33 0.63 8.52
C MET A 54 7.53 1.96 9.29
N GLU A 55 6.93 2.09 10.48
CA GLU A 55 7.14 3.25 11.36
C GLU A 55 8.60 3.36 11.83
N GLN A 56 9.25 2.25 12.13
CA GLN A 56 10.67 2.25 12.50
C GLN A 56 11.57 2.78 11.38
N ARG A 57 11.20 2.52 10.11
CA ARG A 57 11.93 3.03 8.94
C ARG A 57 11.86 4.55 8.79
N LEU A 58 10.84 5.20 9.38
CA LEU A 58 10.78 6.67 9.43
C LEU A 58 11.95 7.29 10.21
N ALA A 59 12.69 6.53 11.02
CA ALA A 59 13.88 7.01 11.69
C ALA A 59 15.02 7.40 10.73
N PHE A 60 15.02 6.83 9.52
CA PHE A 60 16.00 7.13 8.47
C PHE A 60 15.60 8.34 7.61
N ILE A 61 14.35 8.82 7.73
CA ILE A 61 13.80 9.93 6.98
C ILE A 61 13.94 11.20 7.84
N ARG A 62 14.70 12.19 7.32
CA ARG A 62 14.94 13.46 8.03
C ARG A 62 13.77 14.44 7.96
N LEU A 63 12.83 14.21 7.04
CA LEU A 63 11.66 15.07 6.86
C LEU A 63 10.74 15.01 8.08
N GLN A 64 10.26 16.18 8.49
CA GLN A 64 9.33 16.34 9.62
C GLN A 64 7.99 16.83 9.08
N PRO A 65 7.03 15.94 8.82
CA PRO A 65 5.74 16.32 8.27
C PRO A 65 4.95 17.15 9.30
N LYS A 66 4.34 18.24 8.85
CA LYS A 66 3.38 19.04 9.64
C LYS A 66 1.96 18.49 9.53
N SER A 67 1.75 17.65 8.52
CA SER A 67 0.48 16.96 8.29
C SER A 67 0.72 15.58 7.68
N TRP A 68 -0.12 14.62 8.01
CA TRP A 68 -0.09 13.28 7.44
C TRP A 68 -1.49 12.73 7.24
N VAL A 69 -1.65 11.84 6.27
CA VAL A 69 -2.89 11.10 6.04
C VAL A 69 -2.64 9.59 6.17
N CYS A 70 -3.48 8.91 6.96
CA CYS A 70 -3.53 7.45 7.01
C CYS A 70 -4.64 6.96 6.07
N TRP A 71 -4.24 6.20 5.07
CA TRP A 71 -5.14 5.64 4.05
C TRP A 71 -5.70 4.30 4.50
N ASN A 72 -7.04 4.15 4.50
CA ASN A 72 -7.75 2.93 4.91
C ASN A 72 -7.29 2.40 6.30
N PRO A 73 -7.50 3.16 7.39
CA PRO A 73 -6.88 2.93 8.69
C PRO A 73 -7.19 1.55 9.29
N LEU A 74 -8.36 0.95 9.03
CA LEU A 74 -8.69 -0.41 9.49
C LEU A 74 -7.81 -1.48 8.85
N ARG A 75 -7.41 -1.28 7.61
CA ARG A 75 -6.49 -2.17 6.89
C ARG A 75 -5.05 -1.81 7.17
N ALA A 76 -4.77 -0.50 7.30
CA ALA A 76 -3.42 -0.01 7.53
C ALA A 76 -2.86 -0.34 8.93
N GLY A 77 -3.69 -0.79 9.86
CA GLY A 77 -3.32 -1.00 11.26
C GLY A 77 -3.74 0.19 12.14
N LEU A 78 -4.57 -0.07 13.13
CA LEU A 78 -5.12 1.00 13.99
C LEU A 78 -4.09 1.58 14.97
N ASN A 79 -3.12 0.76 15.41
CA ASN A 79 -2.09 1.17 16.35
C ASN A 79 -1.15 2.22 15.77
N ILE A 80 -1.02 2.27 14.43
CA ILE A 80 -0.15 3.25 13.76
C ILE A 80 -0.57 4.69 14.04
N LEU A 81 -1.86 4.95 14.24
CA LEU A 81 -2.35 6.30 14.54
C LEU A 81 -1.75 6.86 15.83
N ALA A 82 -1.54 5.99 16.83
CA ALA A 82 -0.89 6.39 18.07
C ALA A 82 0.64 6.53 17.89
N LEU A 83 1.26 5.64 17.10
CA LEU A 83 2.69 5.69 16.82
C LEU A 83 3.07 6.95 16.04
N LEU A 84 2.34 7.28 14.98
CA LEU A 84 2.54 8.52 14.21
C LEU A 84 2.29 9.76 15.08
N GLY A 85 1.25 9.76 15.92
CA GLY A 85 1.01 10.85 16.84
C GLY A 85 2.12 11.05 17.88
N LYS A 86 2.74 9.97 18.33
CA LYS A 86 3.91 10.03 19.23
C LYS A 86 5.17 10.53 18.50
N ARG A 87 5.38 10.08 17.26
CA ARG A 87 6.55 10.47 16.45
C ARG A 87 6.47 11.93 16.00
N TYR A 88 5.29 12.39 15.61
CA TYR A 88 5.03 13.72 15.08
C TYR A 88 3.94 14.45 15.90
N PRO A 89 4.23 14.83 17.14
CA PRO A 89 3.22 15.33 18.08
C PRO A 89 2.62 16.67 17.67
N GLN A 90 3.30 17.43 16.82
CA GLN A 90 2.84 18.72 16.30
C GLN A 90 2.10 18.58 14.95
N ALA A 91 2.12 17.40 14.35
CA ALA A 91 1.54 17.17 13.03
C ALA A 91 0.02 16.94 13.11
N MET A 92 -0.71 17.52 12.15
CA MET A 92 -2.13 17.27 11.96
C MET A 92 -2.31 15.92 11.24
N GLY A 93 -3.05 14.99 11.85
CA GLY A 93 -3.43 13.73 11.23
C GLY A 93 -4.72 13.83 10.43
N HIS A 94 -4.77 13.18 9.27
CA HIS A 94 -5.97 13.01 8.48
C HIS A 94 -6.27 11.52 8.32
N LEU A 95 -7.55 11.17 8.19
CA LEU A 95 -8.00 9.84 7.85
C LEU A 95 -8.70 9.87 6.51
N PHE A 96 -8.36 8.94 5.66
CA PHE A 96 -9.09 8.69 4.42
C PHE A 96 -9.42 7.20 4.33
N ALA A 97 -10.63 6.88 3.85
CA ALA A 97 -11.02 5.50 3.60
C ALA A 97 -11.95 5.42 2.38
N ASP A 98 -11.73 4.39 1.55
CA ASP A 98 -12.62 4.07 0.43
C ASP A 98 -13.96 3.52 0.91
N ARG A 99 -13.98 2.98 2.12
CA ARG A 99 -15.12 2.31 2.72
C ARG A 99 -15.99 3.30 3.49
N VAL A 100 -17.25 3.41 3.10
CA VAL A 100 -18.21 4.29 3.78
C VAL A 100 -18.36 3.92 5.25
N GLY A 101 -18.28 4.92 6.13
CA GLY A 101 -18.42 4.76 7.58
C GLY A 101 -17.16 4.32 8.31
N GLU A 102 -16.05 4.03 7.60
CA GLU A 102 -14.80 3.58 8.24
C GLU A 102 -14.16 4.67 9.08
N VAL A 103 -14.10 5.89 8.56
CA VAL A 103 -13.48 7.02 9.26
C VAL A 103 -14.25 7.39 10.52
N GLU A 104 -15.57 7.47 10.42
CA GLU A 104 -16.47 7.75 11.54
C GLU A 104 -16.35 6.66 12.62
N TRP A 105 -16.27 5.42 12.19
CA TRP A 105 -16.08 4.30 13.09
C TRP A 105 -14.75 4.39 13.84
N VAL A 106 -13.63 4.65 13.14
CA VAL A 106 -12.31 4.82 13.75
C VAL A 106 -12.32 5.96 14.76
N GLN A 107 -12.94 7.09 14.43
CA GLN A 107 -13.07 8.23 15.34
C GLN A 107 -13.91 7.89 16.58
N ALA A 108 -15.04 7.18 16.39
CA ALA A 108 -15.90 6.76 17.49
C ALA A 108 -15.23 5.77 18.43
N SER A 109 -14.51 4.79 17.88
CA SER A 109 -13.77 3.78 18.66
C SER A 109 -12.70 4.42 19.55
N ARG A 110 -12.04 5.47 19.07
CA ARG A 110 -11.04 6.24 19.82
C ARG A 110 -11.68 7.06 20.95
N ARG A 111 -12.84 7.66 20.71
CA ARG A 111 -13.59 8.39 21.75
C ARG A 111 -14.05 7.48 22.88
N ALA A 112 -14.48 6.26 22.56
CA ALA A 112 -14.92 5.28 23.56
C ALA A 112 -13.79 4.80 24.49
N SER A 113 -12.54 5.00 24.14
CA SER A 113 -11.36 4.59 24.93
C SER A 113 -10.83 5.72 25.84
N TRP A 114 -11.67 6.65 26.28
CA TRP A 114 -11.27 7.86 27.02
C TRP A 114 -10.58 7.63 28.38
N TRP A 115 -10.70 6.44 28.95
CA TRP A 115 -10.07 6.07 30.23
C TRP A 115 -8.58 5.67 30.10
N LYS A 116 -8.01 5.54 28.89
CA LYS A 116 -6.63 5.10 28.73
C LYS A 116 -5.65 6.28 28.72
N PRO A 117 -4.55 6.25 29.52
CA PRO A 117 -3.52 7.31 29.59
C PRO A 117 -2.90 7.67 28.23
N ALA A 118 -2.85 6.71 27.29
CA ALA A 118 -2.36 6.91 25.92
C ALA A 118 -3.09 8.01 25.12
N ARG A 119 -4.22 8.54 25.62
CA ARG A 119 -4.97 9.62 24.98
C ARG A 119 -4.23 10.94 24.90
N TRP A 120 -3.33 11.20 25.81
CA TRP A 120 -2.59 12.47 25.89
C TRP A 120 -1.66 12.70 24.69
N PHE A 121 -1.34 11.61 23.97
CA PHE A 121 -0.50 11.63 22.76
C PHE A 121 -1.30 11.30 21.48
N GLN A 122 -2.63 11.41 21.54
CA GLN A 122 -3.42 11.12 20.34
C GLN A 122 -3.42 12.35 19.42
N PRO A 123 -3.04 12.18 18.13
CA PRO A 123 -3.09 13.27 17.17
C PRO A 123 -4.54 13.74 16.97
N GLN A 124 -4.69 15.02 16.67
CA GLN A 124 -5.96 15.52 16.16
C GLN A 124 -6.20 14.90 14.79
N LEU A 125 -7.33 14.21 14.62
CA LEU A 125 -7.67 13.54 13.36
C LEU A 125 -8.84 14.24 12.70
N LYS A 126 -8.66 14.65 11.45
CA LYS A 126 -9.68 15.21 10.60
C LYS A 126 -10.18 14.18 9.58
N ALA A 127 -11.46 14.25 9.27
CA ALA A 127 -12.15 13.44 8.27
C ALA A 127 -12.75 14.37 7.22
N GLU A 128 -11.89 15.02 6.45
CA GLU A 128 -12.29 15.96 5.39
C GLU A 128 -11.85 15.42 4.04
N PRO A 129 -12.53 15.79 2.94
CA PRO A 129 -12.07 15.46 1.61
C PRO A 129 -10.63 15.97 1.40
N LEU A 130 -9.76 15.11 0.90
CA LEU A 130 -8.36 15.43 0.67
C LEU A 130 -8.21 16.35 -0.55
N LYS A 131 -7.71 17.54 -0.32
CA LYS A 131 -7.39 18.50 -1.39
C LYS A 131 -6.03 18.15 -2.01
N SER A 132 -5.79 18.66 -3.22
CA SER A 132 -4.45 18.59 -3.82
C SER A 132 -3.44 19.34 -2.96
N HIS A 133 -2.23 18.79 -2.85
CA HIS A 133 -1.12 19.41 -2.11
C HIS A 133 -1.44 19.74 -0.64
N SER A 134 -2.24 18.89 0.03
CA SER A 134 -2.78 19.20 1.36
C SER A 134 -2.09 18.44 2.50
N THR A 135 -1.19 17.52 2.22
CA THR A 135 -0.51 16.72 3.25
C THR A 135 0.97 16.51 2.93
N ASP A 136 1.82 16.52 3.96
CA ASP A 136 3.25 16.35 3.81
C ASP A 136 3.66 14.86 3.79
N MET A 137 2.83 13.96 4.32
CA MET A 137 3.08 12.53 4.29
C MET A 137 1.80 11.76 3.99
N VAL A 138 1.87 10.82 3.05
CA VAL A 138 0.86 9.77 2.85
C VAL A 138 1.39 8.48 3.47
N TRP A 139 0.58 7.90 4.36
CA TRP A 139 0.80 6.60 4.98
C TRP A 139 -0.19 5.58 4.44
N ALA A 140 0.32 4.58 3.72
CA ALA A 140 -0.48 3.57 3.04
C ALA A 140 0.06 2.15 3.30
N ASN A 141 -0.33 1.54 4.41
CA ASN A 141 0.13 0.21 4.80
C ASN A 141 -0.74 -0.89 4.20
N MET A 142 -0.13 -1.91 3.59
CA MET A 142 -0.76 -3.14 3.09
C MET A 142 -1.95 -2.92 2.12
N LEU A 143 -1.84 -1.94 1.22
CA LEU A 143 -2.93 -1.55 0.32
C LEU A 143 -2.65 -1.82 -1.15
N LEU A 144 -1.47 -1.45 -1.65
CA LEU A 144 -1.18 -1.35 -3.07
C LEU A 144 -1.37 -2.67 -3.83
N HIS A 145 -1.02 -3.80 -3.23
CA HIS A 145 -1.17 -5.13 -3.81
C HIS A 145 -2.63 -5.58 -4.01
N GLN A 146 -3.61 -4.87 -3.44
CA GLN A 146 -5.04 -5.15 -3.59
C GLN A 146 -5.77 -4.05 -4.38
N ALA A 147 -5.04 -3.06 -4.87
CA ALA A 147 -5.61 -1.96 -5.62
C ALA A 147 -6.18 -2.45 -6.96
N ALA A 148 -7.44 -2.10 -7.24
CA ALA A 148 -8.07 -2.41 -8.52
C ALA A 148 -7.42 -1.66 -9.69
N ASP A 149 -6.81 -0.52 -9.39
CA ASP A 149 -6.09 0.35 -10.29
C ASP A 149 -4.94 1.01 -9.51
N PRO A 150 -3.77 0.37 -9.48
CA PRO A 150 -2.63 0.86 -8.71
C PRO A 150 -2.08 2.18 -9.27
N GLU A 151 -2.11 2.39 -10.60
CA GLU A 151 -1.65 3.65 -11.20
C GLU A 151 -2.53 4.82 -10.79
N ALA A 152 -3.85 4.65 -10.83
CA ALA A 152 -4.79 5.67 -10.36
C ALA A 152 -4.61 5.95 -8.85
N LEU A 153 -4.32 4.93 -8.04
CA LEU A 153 -4.08 5.10 -6.62
C LEU A 153 -2.77 5.86 -6.35
N LEU A 154 -1.70 5.53 -7.05
CA LEU A 154 -0.41 6.25 -6.97
C LEU A 154 -0.56 7.71 -7.42
N ALA A 155 -1.30 7.95 -8.51
CA ALA A 155 -1.60 9.31 -8.99
C ALA A 155 -2.40 10.11 -7.94
N GLU A 156 -3.35 9.47 -7.24
CA GLU A 156 -4.12 10.11 -6.17
C GLU A 156 -3.25 10.44 -4.96
N TRP A 157 -2.37 9.54 -4.53
CA TRP A 157 -1.42 9.82 -3.46
C TRP A 157 -0.48 10.96 -3.84
N HIS A 158 0.02 10.95 -5.09
CA HIS A 158 0.84 12.05 -5.61
C HIS A 158 0.06 13.37 -5.63
N ARG A 159 -1.22 13.36 -6.04
CA ARG A 159 -2.07 14.57 -6.06
C ARG A 159 -2.22 15.18 -4.67
N VAL A 160 -2.47 14.36 -3.66
CA VAL A 160 -2.73 14.80 -2.29
C VAL A 160 -1.48 15.31 -1.59
N LEU A 161 -0.32 14.73 -1.87
CA LEU A 161 0.96 15.16 -1.30
C LEU A 161 1.30 16.61 -1.68
N ALA A 162 1.77 17.37 -0.69
CA ALA A 162 2.42 18.66 -0.92
C ALA A 162 3.74 18.47 -1.67
N ILE A 163 4.24 19.54 -2.28
CA ILE A 163 5.60 19.56 -2.84
C ILE A 163 6.58 19.32 -1.69
N ASP A 164 7.64 18.55 -1.96
CA ASP A 164 8.62 18.08 -0.98
C ASP A 164 8.03 17.16 0.12
N GLY A 165 6.76 16.79 -0.01
CA GLY A 165 6.14 15.74 0.79
C GLY A 165 6.56 14.34 0.35
N PHE A 166 6.24 13.33 1.13
CA PHE A 166 6.65 11.96 0.85
C PHE A 166 5.54 10.92 1.07
N LEU A 167 5.62 9.87 0.28
CA LEU A 167 4.85 8.66 0.42
C LEU A 167 5.62 7.65 1.28
N MET A 168 4.93 6.99 2.19
CA MET A 168 5.40 5.80 2.90
C MET A 168 4.36 4.71 2.75
N PHE A 169 4.72 3.58 2.14
CA PHE A 169 3.77 2.50 1.88
C PHE A 169 4.37 1.12 2.09
N SER A 170 3.49 0.14 2.21
CA SER A 170 3.86 -1.27 2.12
C SER A 170 2.83 -2.06 1.34
N CYS A 171 3.29 -3.17 0.77
CA CYS A 171 2.45 -4.12 0.07
C CYS A 171 3.05 -5.54 0.15
N LEU A 172 2.32 -6.52 -0.39
CA LEU A 172 2.82 -7.89 -0.52
C LEU A 172 3.58 -8.05 -1.84
N GLY A 173 4.65 -8.84 -1.79
CA GLY A 173 5.49 -9.21 -2.92
C GLY A 173 5.31 -10.65 -3.40
N PRO A 174 5.99 -11.05 -4.49
CA PRO A 174 5.76 -12.28 -5.25
C PRO A 174 5.87 -13.59 -4.45
N ASP A 175 6.75 -13.66 -3.46
CA ASP A 175 6.95 -14.88 -2.65
C ASP A 175 5.85 -15.10 -1.59
N THR A 176 4.89 -14.17 -1.48
CA THR A 176 3.77 -14.30 -0.54
C THR A 176 2.92 -15.54 -0.84
N LEU A 177 2.63 -16.33 0.21
CA LEU A 177 1.82 -17.56 0.15
C LEU A 177 2.37 -18.62 -0.80
N LYS A 178 3.69 -18.67 -1.06
CA LYS A 178 4.30 -19.64 -1.98
C LYS A 178 3.99 -21.08 -1.58
N GLU A 179 3.94 -21.38 -0.28
CA GLU A 179 3.62 -22.72 0.22
C GLU A 179 2.15 -23.10 -0.11
N LEU A 180 1.23 -22.16 0.09
CA LEU A 180 -0.17 -22.38 -0.23
C LEU A 180 -0.39 -22.52 -1.74
N ARG A 181 0.30 -21.71 -2.56
CA ARG A 181 0.26 -21.82 -4.03
C ARG A 181 0.73 -23.17 -4.50
N ALA A 182 1.84 -23.67 -3.96
CA ALA A 182 2.36 -24.99 -4.30
C ALA A 182 1.37 -26.12 -3.97
N VAL A 183 0.68 -26.02 -2.83
CA VAL A 183 -0.36 -26.99 -2.45
C VAL A 183 -1.53 -26.97 -3.43
N TYR A 184 -2.01 -25.77 -3.82
CA TYR A 184 -3.12 -25.63 -4.76
C TYR A 184 -2.75 -26.16 -6.15
N GLU A 185 -1.53 -25.91 -6.60
CA GLU A 185 -1.00 -26.41 -7.87
C GLU A 185 -0.93 -27.95 -7.88
N GLN A 186 -0.37 -28.56 -6.82
CA GLN A 186 -0.32 -30.03 -6.67
C GLN A 186 -1.71 -30.69 -6.70
N GLN A 187 -2.73 -30.00 -6.20
CA GLN A 187 -4.12 -30.48 -6.21
C GLN A 187 -4.88 -30.12 -7.48
N ALA A 188 -4.26 -29.45 -8.45
CA ALA A 188 -4.90 -28.89 -9.62
C ALA A 188 -6.12 -28.00 -9.27
N TRP A 189 -6.05 -27.27 -8.15
CA TRP A 189 -7.09 -26.33 -7.75
C TRP A 189 -6.84 -24.94 -8.36
N PRO A 190 -7.90 -24.15 -8.59
CA PRO A 190 -7.75 -22.75 -8.96
C PRO A 190 -6.91 -21.97 -7.94
N MET A 191 -6.06 -21.06 -8.41
CA MET A 191 -5.09 -20.33 -7.59
C MET A 191 -5.70 -19.71 -6.34
N PRO A 192 -5.01 -19.79 -5.17
CA PRO A 192 -5.53 -19.29 -3.89
C PRO A 192 -5.40 -17.78 -3.73
N ALA A 193 -4.56 -17.13 -4.52
CA ALA A 193 -4.33 -15.68 -4.53
C ALA A 193 -3.97 -15.23 -5.94
N HIS A 194 -4.20 -13.94 -6.25
CA HIS A 194 -3.65 -13.30 -7.44
C HIS A 194 -2.12 -13.16 -7.32
N GLU A 195 -1.45 -12.89 -8.42
CA GLU A 195 -0.03 -12.59 -8.43
C GLU A 195 0.24 -11.25 -7.76
N PHE A 196 1.36 -11.17 -7.05
CA PHE A 196 1.80 -9.94 -6.42
C PHE A 196 2.94 -9.34 -7.23
N THR A 197 2.92 -8.03 -7.40
CA THR A 197 3.89 -7.28 -8.17
C THR A 197 5.24 -7.20 -7.45
N ASP A 198 6.32 -7.29 -8.19
CA ASP A 198 7.69 -7.17 -7.68
C ASP A 198 8.01 -5.73 -7.23
N MET A 199 9.00 -5.60 -6.34
CA MET A 199 9.40 -4.29 -5.82
C MET A 199 10.00 -3.36 -6.88
N HIS A 200 10.65 -3.91 -7.92
CA HIS A 200 11.22 -3.09 -9.00
C HIS A 200 10.12 -2.49 -9.87
N ASP A 201 9.08 -3.28 -10.20
CA ASP A 201 7.92 -2.80 -10.95
C ASP A 201 7.18 -1.72 -10.16
N TRP A 202 7.06 -1.86 -8.83
CA TRP A 202 6.51 -0.80 -8.00
C TRP A 202 7.35 0.46 -8.02
N GLY A 203 8.68 0.34 -8.02
CA GLY A 203 9.62 1.47 -8.16
C GLY A 203 9.42 2.20 -9.47
N ASP A 204 9.30 1.48 -10.58
CA ASP A 204 9.06 2.04 -11.90
C ASP A 204 7.70 2.75 -11.99
N MET A 205 6.65 2.14 -11.44
CA MET A 205 5.31 2.75 -11.38
C MET A 205 5.31 4.05 -10.57
N LEU A 206 6.06 4.12 -9.47
CA LEU A 206 6.23 5.35 -8.70
C LEU A 206 6.87 6.47 -9.54
N VAL A 207 7.94 6.16 -10.26
CA VAL A 207 8.60 7.13 -11.16
C VAL A 207 7.64 7.60 -12.25
N HIS A 208 6.88 6.70 -12.86
CA HIS A 208 5.86 7.04 -13.87
C HIS A 208 4.73 7.91 -13.30
N ALA A 209 4.34 7.68 -12.05
CA ALA A 209 3.35 8.50 -11.35
C ALA A 209 3.88 9.90 -10.94
N GLY A 210 5.16 10.19 -11.20
CA GLY A 210 5.78 11.49 -10.94
C GLY A 210 6.52 11.62 -9.62
N PHE A 211 6.67 10.52 -8.86
CA PHE A 211 7.51 10.51 -7.67
C PHE A 211 8.99 10.51 -8.03
N ALA A 212 9.81 11.02 -7.12
CA ALA A 212 11.25 11.03 -7.21
C ALA A 212 11.87 10.17 -6.11
N GLU A 213 13.08 9.69 -6.38
CA GLU A 213 13.94 8.99 -5.42
C GLU A 213 13.21 7.83 -4.70
N PRO A 214 12.55 6.90 -5.43
CA PRO A 214 11.93 5.77 -4.79
C PRO A 214 12.99 4.90 -4.11
N VAL A 215 12.81 4.66 -2.82
CA VAL A 215 13.62 3.73 -2.03
C VAL A 215 12.74 2.54 -1.69
N MET A 216 13.16 1.36 -2.12
CA MET A 216 12.43 0.11 -1.93
C MET A 216 13.22 -0.84 -1.04
N ASP A 217 12.54 -1.51 -0.14
CA ASP A 217 13.10 -2.52 0.76
C ASP A 217 12.14 -3.70 0.84
N MET A 218 12.64 -4.88 1.14
CA MET A 218 11.84 -6.11 1.17
C MET A 218 12.30 -7.01 2.33
N GLU A 219 11.34 -7.62 3.00
CA GLU A 219 11.61 -8.66 3.98
C GLU A 219 10.60 -9.82 3.89
N LYS A 220 11.00 -10.99 4.37
CA LYS A 220 10.11 -12.16 4.46
C LYS A 220 9.72 -12.41 5.90
N ILE A 221 8.42 -12.46 6.16
CA ILE A 221 7.85 -12.77 7.46
C ILE A 221 7.19 -14.15 7.35
N THR A 222 7.60 -15.10 8.19
CA THR A 222 6.98 -16.41 8.26
C THR A 222 6.03 -16.46 9.45
N LEU A 223 4.75 -16.72 9.18
CA LEU A 223 3.74 -16.96 10.21
C LEU A 223 3.50 -18.45 10.37
N THR A 224 3.44 -18.91 11.62
CA THR A 224 3.17 -20.31 11.93
C THR A 224 1.82 -20.49 12.62
N TYR A 225 1.08 -21.53 12.24
CA TYR A 225 -0.28 -21.79 12.69
C TYR A 225 -0.40 -23.18 13.30
N ALA A 226 -1.13 -23.28 14.41
CA ALA A 226 -1.36 -24.53 15.08
C ALA A 226 -2.38 -25.43 14.37
N SER A 227 -3.24 -24.84 13.52
CA SER A 227 -4.25 -25.59 12.78
C SER A 227 -4.65 -24.90 11.47
N PRO A 228 -5.22 -25.66 10.48
CA PRO A 228 -5.78 -25.11 9.25
C PRO A 228 -6.85 -24.04 9.48
N GLU A 229 -7.69 -24.20 10.51
CA GLU A 229 -8.77 -23.26 10.83
C GLU A 229 -8.21 -21.90 11.19
N LYS A 230 -7.17 -21.85 12.04
CA LYS A 230 -6.49 -20.60 12.44
C LYS A 230 -5.81 -19.93 11.27
N LEU A 231 -5.15 -20.71 10.42
CA LEU A 231 -4.54 -20.25 9.18
C LEU A 231 -5.59 -19.59 8.26
N LEU A 232 -6.70 -20.27 8.02
CA LEU A 232 -7.77 -19.77 7.14
C LEU A 232 -8.51 -18.57 7.74
N GLU A 233 -8.68 -18.52 9.08
CA GLU A 233 -9.24 -17.37 9.80
C GLU A 233 -8.38 -16.12 9.58
N ASP A 234 -7.07 -16.27 9.76
CA ASP A 234 -6.11 -15.18 9.62
C ASP A 234 -6.04 -14.66 8.18
N LEU A 235 -5.92 -15.56 7.18
CA LEU A 235 -5.96 -15.18 5.77
C LEU A 235 -7.25 -14.41 5.40
N ARG A 236 -8.41 -14.81 5.94
CA ARG A 236 -9.67 -14.08 5.71
C ARG A 236 -9.69 -12.70 6.34
N SER A 237 -8.95 -12.50 7.43
CA SER A 237 -8.82 -11.17 8.06
C SER A 237 -7.99 -10.22 7.22
N MET A 238 -6.93 -10.72 6.56
CA MET A 238 -5.99 -9.93 5.76
C MET A 238 -6.55 -9.51 4.40
N GLY A 239 -7.38 -10.34 3.76
CA GLY A 239 -7.88 -10.02 2.42
C GLY A 239 -8.80 -11.07 1.80
N ARG A 240 -8.87 -11.01 0.48
CA ARG A 240 -9.64 -11.95 -0.36
C ARG A 240 -8.80 -12.36 -1.56
N ASN A 241 -9.14 -13.50 -2.14
CA ASN A 241 -8.59 -13.92 -3.41
C ASN A 241 -9.23 -13.13 -4.55
N PHE A 242 -8.45 -12.34 -5.25
CA PHE A 242 -8.88 -11.57 -6.42
C PHE A 242 -8.39 -12.16 -7.74
N HIS A 243 -7.89 -13.40 -7.74
CA HIS A 243 -7.46 -14.04 -8.99
C HIS A 243 -8.62 -14.12 -9.98
N VAL A 244 -8.36 -13.83 -11.26
CA VAL A 244 -9.40 -13.88 -12.32
C VAL A 244 -9.99 -15.28 -12.46
N ASP A 245 -9.15 -16.33 -12.36
CA ASP A 245 -9.53 -17.74 -12.46
C ASP A 245 -9.82 -18.37 -11.09
N ARG A 246 -10.10 -17.59 -10.05
CA ARG A 246 -10.51 -18.13 -8.74
C ARG A 246 -11.79 -18.94 -8.87
N PHE A 247 -12.00 -19.88 -7.97
CA PHE A 247 -13.26 -20.61 -7.92
C PHE A 247 -14.46 -19.66 -7.75
N GLY A 248 -15.34 -19.64 -8.74
CA GLY A 248 -16.43 -18.65 -8.83
C GLY A 248 -17.67 -18.94 -8.00
N GLY A 249 -17.72 -20.06 -7.27
CA GLY A 249 -18.88 -20.50 -6.51
C GLY A 249 -18.64 -20.69 -5.02
N LEU A 250 -19.65 -21.22 -4.33
CA LEU A 250 -19.53 -21.66 -2.94
C LEU A 250 -18.98 -23.08 -2.90
N ARG A 251 -18.00 -23.34 -2.03
CA ARG A 251 -17.45 -24.66 -1.78
C ARG A 251 -18.09 -25.28 -0.56
N GLY A 252 -18.48 -26.55 -0.66
CA GLY A 252 -19.16 -27.29 0.41
C GLY A 252 -18.22 -27.79 1.50
N LYS A 253 -18.78 -28.43 2.53
CA LYS A 253 -18.04 -29.01 3.66
C LYS A 253 -17.03 -30.08 3.24
N ALA A 254 -17.35 -30.91 2.25
CA ALA A 254 -16.45 -31.95 1.75
C ALA A 254 -15.14 -31.32 1.20
N TRP A 255 -15.24 -30.27 0.42
CA TRP A 255 -14.07 -29.54 -0.06
C TRP A 255 -13.28 -28.90 1.09
N LEU A 256 -13.94 -28.30 2.08
CA LEU A 256 -13.27 -27.72 3.23
C LEU A 256 -12.49 -28.78 4.02
N ASN A 257 -13.06 -29.97 4.23
CA ASN A 257 -12.38 -31.09 4.89
C ASN A 257 -11.16 -31.54 4.08
N GLN A 258 -11.27 -31.61 2.74
CA GLN A 258 -10.15 -31.92 1.87
C GLN A 258 -9.05 -30.86 1.96
N LEU A 259 -9.43 -29.56 1.96
CA LEU A 259 -8.47 -28.46 2.14
C LEU A 259 -7.73 -28.58 3.48
N HIS A 260 -8.44 -28.85 4.58
CA HIS A 260 -7.81 -29.05 5.89
C HIS A 260 -6.82 -30.21 5.87
N ALA A 261 -7.22 -31.35 5.30
CA ALA A 261 -6.33 -32.51 5.20
C ALA A 261 -5.06 -32.20 4.41
N VAL A 262 -5.18 -31.50 3.29
CA VAL A 262 -4.04 -31.12 2.46
C VAL A 262 -3.17 -30.07 3.15
N LEU A 263 -3.77 -29.07 3.84
CA LEU A 263 -3.00 -28.07 4.60
C LEU A 263 -2.17 -28.74 5.70
N LEU A 264 -2.68 -29.77 6.37
CA LEU A 264 -1.93 -30.50 7.40
C LEU A 264 -0.64 -31.14 6.84
N THR A 265 -0.58 -31.48 5.55
CA THR A 265 0.64 -31.99 4.93
C THR A 265 1.75 -30.95 4.81
N MET A 266 1.43 -29.65 4.98
CA MET A 266 2.41 -28.56 5.00
C MET A 266 3.17 -28.46 6.33
N ALA A 267 2.73 -29.17 7.37
CA ALA A 267 3.40 -29.17 8.67
C ALA A 267 4.82 -29.73 8.54
N LYS A 268 5.81 -28.94 8.95
CA LYS A 268 7.22 -29.32 8.88
C LYS A 268 7.83 -29.48 10.27
N PRO A 269 8.79 -30.39 10.45
CA PRO A 269 9.53 -30.52 11.70
C PRO A 269 10.23 -29.21 12.12
N ASP A 270 10.77 -28.47 11.15
CA ASP A 270 11.50 -27.21 11.36
C ASP A 270 10.65 -26.13 12.05
N HIS A 271 9.32 -26.29 12.02
CA HIS A 271 8.34 -25.40 12.65
C HIS A 271 7.56 -26.09 13.78
N GLU A 272 8.16 -27.04 14.49
CA GLU A 272 7.52 -27.78 15.59
C GLU A 272 6.20 -28.47 15.17
N GLY A 273 6.12 -28.94 13.93
CA GLY A 273 4.89 -29.53 13.38
C GLY A 273 3.77 -28.51 13.07
N ARG A 274 4.07 -27.21 13.11
CA ARG A 274 3.11 -26.15 12.76
C ARG A 274 3.08 -25.91 11.25
N LEU A 275 1.95 -25.39 10.76
CA LEU A 275 1.80 -24.91 9.41
C LEU A 275 2.50 -23.56 9.26
N ALA A 276 3.30 -23.39 8.22
CA ALA A 276 4.02 -22.14 7.98
C ALA A 276 3.60 -21.51 6.65
N LEU A 277 3.40 -20.20 6.65
CA LEU A 277 3.18 -19.40 5.45
C LEU A 277 4.19 -18.26 5.40
N THR A 278 4.78 -18.07 4.25
CA THR A 278 5.66 -16.94 3.96
C THR A 278 4.86 -15.75 3.44
N PHE A 279 5.14 -14.58 3.97
CA PHE A 279 4.69 -13.29 3.48
C PHE A 279 5.91 -12.45 3.13
N GLU A 280 6.06 -12.14 1.87
CA GLU A 280 7.03 -11.17 1.40
C GLU A 280 6.41 -9.79 1.51
N VAL A 281 7.04 -8.91 2.26
CA VAL A 281 6.56 -7.55 2.48
C VAL A 281 7.52 -6.59 1.82
N VAL A 282 6.99 -5.81 0.89
CA VAL A 282 7.68 -4.70 0.23
C VAL A 282 7.35 -3.42 0.97
N TYR A 283 8.35 -2.64 1.29
CA TYR A 283 8.25 -1.29 1.83
C TYR A 283 8.76 -0.31 0.79
N GLY A 284 8.05 0.79 0.63
CA GLY A 284 8.44 1.85 -0.30
C GLY A 284 8.32 3.23 0.32
N HIS A 285 9.27 4.08 -0.06
CA HIS A 285 9.30 5.49 0.25
C HIS A 285 9.63 6.24 -1.03
N ALA A 286 8.93 7.35 -1.29
CA ALA A 286 9.20 8.20 -2.44
C ALA A 286 8.82 9.64 -2.17
N LEU A 287 9.53 10.59 -2.78
CA LEU A 287 9.32 12.02 -2.63
C LEU A 287 8.40 12.56 -3.73
N LYS A 288 7.61 13.57 -3.42
CA LYS A 288 6.98 14.40 -4.44
C LYS A 288 7.89 15.58 -4.77
N PRO A 289 8.56 15.57 -5.95
CA PRO A 289 9.48 16.63 -6.33
C PRO A 289 8.74 17.92 -6.70
N GLN A 290 9.46 19.02 -6.71
CA GLN A 290 9.00 20.24 -7.35
C GLN A 290 8.77 20.02 -8.84
N PRO A 291 7.74 20.65 -9.44
CA PRO A 291 7.52 20.56 -10.86
C PRO A 291 8.77 21.02 -11.62
N ARG A 292 9.35 20.13 -12.42
CA ARG A 292 10.45 20.52 -13.30
C ARG A 292 9.89 21.38 -14.40
N LEU A 293 10.52 22.53 -14.64
CA LEU A 293 10.25 23.31 -15.86
C LEU A 293 10.54 22.40 -17.06
N LYS A 294 9.57 22.25 -17.95
CA LYS A 294 9.81 21.58 -19.22
C LYS A 294 10.79 22.46 -19.99
N VAL A 295 12.05 22.11 -19.98
CA VAL A 295 13.02 22.65 -20.91
C VAL A 295 12.61 22.11 -22.29
N ALA A 296 12.27 23.00 -23.20
CA ALA A 296 12.00 22.58 -24.57
C ALA A 296 13.20 21.82 -25.11
N SER A 297 12.97 20.66 -25.71
CA SER A 297 14.04 19.82 -26.26
C SER A 297 14.81 20.49 -27.39
N GLU A 298 14.28 21.56 -27.95
CA GLU A 298 14.88 22.40 -28.96
C GLU A 298 14.62 23.86 -28.66
N SER A 299 15.65 24.69 -28.53
CA SER A 299 15.57 26.14 -28.53
C SER A 299 15.79 26.63 -29.96
N GLN A 300 14.73 27.06 -30.63
CA GLN A 300 14.86 27.76 -31.90
C GLN A 300 15.10 29.25 -31.58
N ILE A 301 16.33 29.70 -31.76
CA ILE A 301 16.68 31.14 -31.70
C ILE A 301 16.72 31.65 -33.14
N GLY A 302 15.83 32.59 -33.45
CA GLY A 302 15.82 33.24 -34.75
C GLY A 302 17.16 33.91 -35.05
N LEU A 303 17.63 33.84 -36.29
CA LEU A 303 18.89 34.48 -36.71
C LEU A 303 18.94 35.99 -36.38
N ASP A 304 17.79 36.64 -36.41
CA ASP A 304 17.66 38.06 -36.12
C ASP A 304 17.75 38.36 -34.61
N ASP A 305 17.18 37.48 -33.77
CA ASP A 305 17.32 37.57 -32.32
C ASP A 305 18.78 37.33 -31.89
N MET A 306 19.45 36.38 -32.50
CA MET A 306 20.90 36.13 -32.26
C MET A 306 21.76 37.35 -32.65
N ARG A 307 21.45 38.00 -33.79
CA ARG A 307 22.12 39.24 -34.22
C ARG A 307 21.87 40.40 -33.25
N GLN A 308 20.68 40.54 -32.69
CA GLN A 308 20.37 41.54 -31.70
C GLN A 308 21.11 41.30 -30.38
N MET A 309 21.15 40.07 -29.87
CA MET A 309 21.93 39.70 -28.71
C MET A 309 23.43 39.98 -28.83
N LEU A 310 23.99 39.66 -30.00
CA LEU A 310 25.42 39.93 -30.30
C LEU A 310 25.68 41.44 -30.40
N LYS A 311 24.77 42.27 -30.91
CA LYS A 311 24.92 43.72 -30.91
C LYS A 311 24.85 44.32 -29.50
N GLN A 312 23.95 43.84 -28.66
CA GLN A 312 23.83 44.27 -27.25
C GLN A 312 25.04 43.86 -26.43
N ALA A 313 25.61 42.66 -26.64
CA ALA A 313 26.83 42.20 -25.96
C ALA A 313 28.08 43.01 -26.36
N ARG A 314 28.10 43.64 -27.56
CA ARG A 314 29.19 44.51 -28.01
C ARG A 314 29.08 45.98 -27.55
N SER A 315 27.92 46.38 -27.05
CA SER A 315 27.64 47.74 -26.58
C SER A 315 27.63 47.88 -25.05
N ALA A 316 27.92 46.80 -24.31
CA ALA A 316 28.17 46.88 -22.87
C ALA A 316 29.62 47.31 -22.60
N PRO A 317 29.85 48.37 -21.78
CA PRO A 317 31.14 48.93 -21.51
C PRO A 317 32.08 48.02 -20.73
#